data_0967a9ee47b08389826f7111cbd4ba07
#
_entry.id   0967a9ee47b08389826f7111cbd4ba07
#
_cell.length_a   1.000
_cell.length_b   1.000
_cell.length_c   1.000
_cell.angle_alpha   90.00
_cell.angle_beta   90.00
_cell.angle_gamma   90.00
#
_symmetry.space_group_name_H-M   'P 1'
#
loop_
_entity.id
_entity.type
_entity.pdbx_description
1 polymer ?
#
loop_
_entity_poly.entity_id
_entity_poly.type
_entity_poly.pdbx_seq_one_letter_code
_entity_poly.pdbx_strand_id
1 'polypeptide(L)'
;MYLHEQMEDMGGVFRKTCGVIPGKCFRTPRLTRFGYITLTAGKPVFGRSAEEIGEIPAHEFHYFDSENCGSDFHAAKPMSKRGWDCMHSSSNLLAGYPHIYYYGNPQIPRAFLMKCLEYHNSKE
;
A
#
# COMPACT_ATOMS: atom_id res chain seq x y z
N MET A 1 8.29 1.62 -1.42
CA MET A 1 9.39 2.43 -1.98
C MET A 1 10.12 1.67 -3.10
N TYR A 2 10.75 0.55 -2.79
CA TYR A 2 11.59 -0.23 -3.72
C TYR A 2 10.87 -0.76 -4.99
N LEU A 3 9.54 -0.82 -4.99
CA LEU A 3 8.74 -1.22 -6.15
C LEU A 3 8.63 -0.16 -7.24
N HIS A 4 9.04 1.09 -6.98
CA HIS A 4 9.06 2.16 -7.97
C HIS A 4 10.12 1.93 -9.06
N GLU A 5 10.12 2.74 -10.11
CA GLU A 5 11.17 2.75 -11.13
C GLU A 5 12.50 3.26 -10.58
N GLN A 6 12.43 4.25 -9.69
CA GLN A 6 13.60 4.84 -9.04
C GLN A 6 13.31 5.18 -7.58
N MET A 7 14.35 5.15 -6.78
CA MET A 7 14.32 5.60 -5.39
C MET A 7 15.54 6.49 -5.10
N GLU A 8 15.32 7.59 -4.40
CA GLU A 8 16.39 8.47 -3.92
C GLU A 8 17.17 7.79 -2.81
N ASP A 9 18.50 7.73 -2.94
CA ASP A 9 19.40 7.19 -1.91
C ASP A 9 19.72 8.25 -0.83
N MET A 10 20.51 7.84 0.17
CA MET A 10 20.88 8.73 1.28
C MET A 10 21.76 9.91 0.85
N GLY A 11 22.38 9.84 -0.32
CA GLY A 11 23.17 10.92 -0.92
C GLY A 11 22.37 11.85 -1.84
N GLY A 12 21.06 11.62 -1.98
CA GLY A 12 20.19 12.40 -2.87
C GLY A 12 20.24 11.97 -4.33
N VAL A 13 20.80 10.81 -4.63
CA VAL A 13 20.90 10.29 -6.00
C VAL A 13 19.79 9.28 -6.27
N PHE A 14 19.09 9.43 -7.39
CA PHE A 14 18.07 8.46 -7.80
C PHE A 14 18.71 7.21 -8.40
N ARG A 15 18.37 6.07 -7.82
CA ARG A 15 18.82 4.73 -8.25
C ARG A 15 17.66 3.95 -8.84
N LYS A 16 17.92 3.16 -9.87
CA LYS A 16 16.94 2.23 -10.45
C LYS A 16 16.56 1.18 -9.42
N THR A 17 15.28 0.86 -9.36
CA THR A 17 14.69 -0.16 -8.49
C THR A 17 13.82 -1.14 -9.32
N CYS A 18 12.81 -1.79 -8.72
CA CYS A 18 12.07 -2.88 -9.39
C CYS A 18 11.26 -2.47 -10.62
N GLY A 19 10.80 -1.22 -10.72
CA GLY A 19 10.02 -0.74 -11.86
C GLY A 19 8.59 -1.30 -11.96
N VAL A 20 8.03 -1.81 -10.87
CA VAL A 20 6.65 -2.32 -10.82
C VAL A 20 5.64 -1.18 -10.75
N ILE A 21 5.97 -0.12 -10.01
CA ILE A 21 5.15 1.08 -9.86
C ILE A 21 5.83 2.22 -10.63
N PRO A 22 5.14 2.84 -11.62
CA PRO A 22 5.69 3.99 -12.33
C PRO A 22 6.01 5.16 -11.41
N GLY A 23 7.06 5.91 -11.75
CA GLY A 23 7.46 7.11 -11.03
C GLY A 23 8.57 6.87 -10.01
N LYS A 24 8.87 7.92 -9.24
CA LYS A 24 10.00 7.97 -8.31
C LYS A 24 9.53 8.06 -6.88
N CYS A 25 10.31 7.44 -6.00
CA CYS A 25 10.21 7.60 -4.56
C CYS A 25 11.36 8.50 -4.08
N PHE A 26 11.06 9.50 -3.28
CA PHE A 26 12.01 10.53 -2.84
C PHE A 26 11.93 10.77 -1.33
N ARG A 27 13.01 11.28 -0.77
CA ARG A 27 13.10 11.62 0.66
C ARG A 27 12.36 12.92 0.96
N THR A 28 11.76 12.97 2.14
CA THR A 28 11.10 14.17 2.66
C THR A 28 11.82 14.66 3.92
N PRO A 29 11.94 15.98 4.13
CA PRO A 29 12.61 16.55 5.31
C PRO A 29 11.80 16.35 6.60
N ARG A 30 10.54 15.98 6.50
CA ARG A 30 9.62 15.77 7.61
C ARG A 30 8.58 14.70 7.25
N LEU A 31 7.91 14.16 8.25
CA LEU A 31 6.75 13.28 8.06
C LEU A 31 5.64 14.03 7.31
N THR A 32 5.21 13.50 6.18
CA THR A 32 4.14 14.06 5.36
C THR A 32 2.77 13.50 5.79
N ARG A 33 2.74 12.20 6.05
CA ARG A 33 1.60 11.46 6.59
C ARG A 33 2.06 10.69 7.81
N PHE A 34 1.31 10.79 8.90
CA PHE A 34 1.71 10.19 10.17
C PHE A 34 0.52 9.81 11.02
N GLY A 35 0.63 8.67 11.69
CA GLY A 35 -0.27 8.17 12.71
C GLY A 35 -1.36 7.22 12.20
N TYR A 36 -2.33 6.93 13.04
CA TYR A 36 -3.39 5.98 12.74
C TYR A 36 -4.32 6.47 11.63
N ILE A 37 -4.75 5.50 10.82
CA ILE A 37 -5.68 5.68 9.70
C ILE A 37 -6.59 4.46 9.61
N THR A 38 -7.75 4.66 8.99
CA THR A 38 -8.60 3.58 8.49
C THR A 38 -8.53 3.59 6.98
N LEU A 39 -8.23 2.45 6.37
CA LEU A 39 -8.22 2.27 4.93
C LEU A 39 -9.53 1.63 4.46
N THR A 40 -10.04 2.11 3.34
CA THR A 40 -11.16 1.51 2.62
C THR A 40 -10.71 1.19 1.20
N ALA A 41 -10.88 -0.05 0.76
CA ALA A 41 -10.53 -0.45 -0.59
C ALA A 41 -11.51 0.11 -1.61
N GLY A 42 -11.00 0.71 -2.67
CA GLY A 42 -11.79 1.14 -3.85
C GLY A 42 -11.76 0.10 -4.99
N LYS A 43 -10.88 -0.90 -4.87
CA LYS A 43 -10.72 -2.00 -5.82
C LYS A 43 -10.59 -3.34 -5.09
N PRO A 44 -10.81 -4.48 -5.78
CA PRO A 44 -10.57 -5.79 -5.20
C PRO A 44 -9.13 -5.98 -4.70
N VAL A 45 -8.97 -6.72 -3.61
CA VAL A 45 -7.68 -7.04 -3.00
C VAL A 45 -7.41 -8.53 -3.17
N PHE A 46 -6.43 -8.88 -3.99
CA PHE A 46 -6.12 -10.27 -4.34
C PHE A 46 -7.35 -11.07 -4.81
N GLY A 47 -8.25 -10.41 -5.56
CA GLY A 47 -9.48 -11.01 -6.08
C GLY A 47 -10.68 -10.99 -5.11
N ARG A 48 -10.54 -10.49 -3.89
CA ARG A 48 -11.65 -10.28 -2.95
C ARG A 48 -12.26 -8.90 -3.12
N SER A 49 -13.56 -8.79 -3.07
CA SER A 49 -14.23 -7.50 -3.22
C SER A 49 -13.94 -6.56 -2.04
N ALA A 50 -14.13 -5.26 -2.25
CA ALA A 50 -13.94 -4.26 -1.20
C ALA A 50 -14.88 -4.51 0.00
N GLU A 51 -16.10 -4.97 -0.26
CA GLU A 51 -17.09 -5.30 0.78
C GLU A 51 -16.66 -6.50 1.62
N GLU A 52 -16.09 -7.53 0.99
CA GLU A 52 -15.55 -8.71 1.70
C GLU A 52 -14.35 -8.34 2.58
N ILE A 53 -13.53 -7.41 2.12
CA ILE A 53 -12.35 -6.94 2.87
C ILE A 53 -12.77 -6.05 4.04
N GLY A 54 -13.70 -5.11 3.85
CA GLY A 54 -14.14 -4.17 4.87
C GLY A 54 -13.07 -3.13 5.23
N GLU A 55 -13.26 -2.45 6.37
CA GLU A 55 -12.33 -1.44 6.87
C GLU A 55 -11.04 -2.06 7.40
N ILE A 56 -9.91 -1.40 7.15
CA ILE A 56 -8.58 -1.90 7.50
C ILE A 56 -7.88 -0.88 8.40
N PRO A 57 -7.67 -1.19 9.68
CA PRO A 57 -6.86 -0.34 10.54
C PRO A 57 -5.39 -0.38 10.10
N ALA A 58 -4.79 0.78 10.02
CA ALA A 58 -3.40 0.94 9.60
C ALA A 58 -2.73 2.13 10.29
N HIS A 59 -1.44 2.28 10.04
CA HIS A 59 -0.62 3.36 10.54
C HIS A 59 0.35 3.82 9.45
N GLU A 60 0.60 5.11 9.33
CA GLU A 60 1.67 5.63 8.49
C GLU A 60 2.77 6.29 9.32
N PHE A 61 4.01 5.99 8.96
CA PHE A 61 5.22 6.61 9.51
C PHE A 61 6.36 6.47 8.50
N HIS A 62 6.63 7.50 7.72
CA HIS A 62 7.71 7.45 6.72
C HIS A 62 8.26 8.84 6.40
N TYR A 63 9.56 8.87 6.08
CA TYR A 63 10.32 10.03 5.61
C TYR A 63 10.62 9.95 4.10
N PHE A 64 9.77 9.25 3.38
CA PHE A 64 9.74 9.17 1.94
C PHE A 64 8.34 9.50 1.43
N ASP A 65 8.27 9.98 0.21
CA ASP A 65 7.03 10.13 -0.52
C ASP A 65 7.22 9.65 -1.96
N SER A 66 6.20 9.72 -2.77
CA SER A 66 6.20 9.21 -4.13
C SER A 66 5.45 10.14 -5.07
N GLU A 67 5.91 10.19 -6.31
CA GLU A 67 5.15 10.77 -7.43
C GLU A 67 3.86 9.98 -7.71
N ASN A 68 3.81 8.72 -7.23
CA ASN A 68 2.70 7.81 -7.44
C ASN A 68 2.43 6.95 -6.19
N CYS A 69 1.69 7.51 -5.24
CA CYS A 69 1.27 6.80 -4.02
C CYS A 69 0.12 5.81 -4.24
N GLY A 70 -0.43 5.74 -5.45
CA GLY A 70 -1.62 4.97 -5.77
C GLY A 70 -2.92 5.68 -5.39
N SER A 71 -4.03 5.11 -5.86
CA SER A 71 -5.38 5.64 -5.61
C SER A 71 -6.43 4.52 -5.46
N ASP A 72 -5.99 3.29 -5.21
CA ASP A 72 -6.88 2.14 -5.14
C ASP A 72 -7.53 1.97 -3.76
N PHE A 73 -7.05 2.75 -2.77
CA PHE A 73 -7.62 2.84 -1.42
C PHE A 73 -7.80 4.29 -1.00
N HIS A 74 -8.74 4.51 -0.11
CA HIS A 74 -8.88 5.77 0.61
C HIS A 74 -8.46 5.60 2.07
N ALA A 75 -7.55 6.46 2.54
CA ALA A 75 -7.14 6.56 3.93
C ALA A 75 -7.90 7.69 4.62
N ALA A 76 -8.51 7.42 5.76
CA ALA A 76 -9.19 8.42 6.58
C ALA A 76 -8.57 8.50 7.98
N LYS A 77 -8.37 9.73 8.48
CA LYS A 77 -7.97 9.95 9.87
C LYS A 77 -9.14 9.71 10.83
N PRO A 78 -8.95 8.93 11.89
CA PRO A 78 -10.02 8.68 12.87
C PRO A 78 -10.44 9.97 13.55
N MET A 79 -10.69 10.77 13.88
CA MET A 79 -11.01 12.00 14.64
C MET A 79 -10.91 13.28 13.82
N SER A 80 -10.84 13.21 12.48
CA SER A 80 -10.82 14.40 11.65
C SER A 80 -11.42 14.14 10.27
N LYS A 81 -11.66 15.21 9.50
CA LYS A 81 -12.12 15.10 8.10
C LYS A 81 -10.96 14.89 7.11
N ARG A 82 -9.73 14.72 7.60
CA ARG A 82 -8.55 14.56 6.76
C ARG A 82 -8.50 13.14 6.20
N GLY A 83 -8.33 13.03 4.90
CA GLY A 83 -8.13 11.78 4.19
C GLY A 83 -7.34 11.99 2.91
N TRP A 84 -6.91 10.91 2.28
CA TRP A 84 -6.18 10.90 1.01
C TRP A 84 -6.29 9.55 0.33
N ASP A 85 -6.11 9.54 -0.98
CA ASP A 85 -6.02 8.31 -1.75
C ASP A 85 -4.59 7.74 -1.70
N CYS A 86 -4.48 6.43 -1.71
CA CYS A 86 -3.21 5.73 -1.57
C CYS A 86 -3.32 4.28 -2.07
N MET A 87 -2.19 3.59 -2.03
CA MET A 87 -2.01 2.18 -2.35
C MET A 87 -2.34 1.78 -3.79
N HIS A 88 -1.68 0.74 -4.22
CA HIS A 88 -1.90 0.05 -5.48
C HIS A 88 -2.43 -1.35 -5.20
N SER A 89 -3.49 -1.75 -5.88
CA SER A 89 -4.11 -3.07 -5.75
C SER A 89 -4.39 -3.68 -7.13
N SER A 90 -3.96 -4.90 -7.31
CA SER A 90 -4.28 -5.72 -8.48
C SER A 90 -4.47 -7.18 -8.09
N SER A 91 -4.62 -8.06 -9.05
CA SER A 91 -4.78 -9.50 -8.78
C SER A 91 -3.61 -10.13 -8.02
N ASN A 92 -2.41 -9.56 -8.12
CA ASN A 92 -1.16 -10.10 -7.54
C ASN A 92 -0.26 -9.04 -6.90
N LEU A 93 -0.77 -7.84 -6.69
CA LEU A 93 -0.04 -6.74 -6.07
C LEU A 93 -0.91 -6.05 -5.02
N LEU A 94 -0.36 -5.84 -3.84
CA LEU A 94 -0.85 -4.89 -2.84
C LEU A 94 0.36 -4.13 -2.31
N ALA A 95 0.44 -2.85 -2.58
CA ALA A 95 1.59 -2.04 -2.21
C ALA A 95 1.20 -0.61 -1.84
N GLY A 96 1.91 -0.03 -0.89
CA GLY A 96 1.71 1.33 -0.43
C GLY A 96 2.56 1.65 0.78
N TYR A 97 2.39 2.84 1.32
CA TYR A 97 3.05 3.28 2.56
C TYR A 97 2.32 2.85 3.84
N PRO A 98 0.99 2.68 3.87
CA PRO A 98 0.29 2.25 5.08
C PRO A 98 0.80 0.92 5.63
N HIS A 99 1.06 0.88 6.93
CA HIS A 99 1.39 -0.32 7.68
C HIS A 99 0.09 -0.93 8.20
N ILE A 100 -0.34 -2.02 7.59
CA ILE A 100 -1.62 -2.67 7.89
C ILE A 100 -1.54 -3.45 9.20
N TYR A 101 -2.52 -3.25 10.07
CA TYR A 101 -2.66 -4.01 11.30
C TYR A 101 -3.51 -5.27 11.05
N TYR A 102 -2.84 -6.39 10.81
CA TYR A 102 -3.48 -7.64 10.39
C TYR A 102 -4.44 -8.24 11.42
N TYR A 103 -4.19 -8.07 12.71
CA TYR A 103 -5.13 -8.52 13.74
C TYR A 103 -6.45 -7.73 13.73
N GLY A 104 -6.41 -6.48 13.29
CA GLY A 104 -7.60 -5.65 13.16
C GLY A 104 -8.45 -5.99 11.93
N ASN A 105 -7.84 -6.63 10.92
CA ASN A 105 -8.57 -7.16 9.76
C ASN A 105 -7.84 -8.40 9.18
N PRO A 106 -8.19 -9.61 9.63
CA PRO A 106 -7.57 -10.85 9.16
C PRO A 106 -7.92 -11.22 7.71
N GLN A 107 -8.87 -10.53 7.05
CA GLN A 107 -9.21 -10.80 5.65
C GLN A 107 -8.04 -10.47 4.71
N ILE A 108 -7.21 -9.46 5.05
CA ILE A 108 -6.04 -9.10 4.24
C ILE A 108 -5.02 -10.23 4.16
N PRO A 109 -4.44 -10.72 5.26
CA PRO A 109 -3.48 -11.82 5.19
C PRO A 109 -4.12 -13.11 4.64
N ARG A 110 -5.41 -13.34 4.91
CA ARG A 110 -6.14 -14.49 4.33
C ARG A 110 -6.23 -14.38 2.80
N ALA A 111 -6.60 -13.23 2.25
CA ALA A 111 -6.66 -13.01 0.80
C ALA A 111 -5.29 -13.23 0.15
N PHE A 112 -4.22 -12.72 0.76
CA PHE A 112 -2.85 -12.95 0.29
C PHE A 112 -2.48 -14.44 0.27
N LEU A 113 -2.72 -15.17 1.37
CA LEU A 113 -2.40 -16.60 1.46
C LEU A 113 -3.20 -17.44 0.46
N MET A 114 -4.48 -17.12 0.25
CA MET A 114 -5.30 -17.78 -0.77
C MET A 114 -4.74 -17.53 -2.17
N LYS A 115 -4.25 -16.33 -2.44
CA LYS A 115 -3.59 -16.01 -3.72
C LYS A 115 -2.29 -16.78 -3.92
N CYS A 116 -1.50 -16.94 -2.86
CA CYS A 116 -0.30 -17.79 -2.89
C CYS A 116 -0.65 -19.26 -3.21
N LEU A 117 -1.71 -19.78 -2.61
CA LEU A 117 -2.19 -21.15 -2.86
C LEU A 117 -2.67 -21.33 -4.31
N GLU A 118 -3.44 -20.38 -4.84
CA GLU A 118 -3.85 -20.38 -6.25
C GLU A 118 -2.63 -20.44 -7.19
N TYR A 119 -1.61 -19.61 -6.90
CA TYR A 119 -0.38 -19.61 -7.69
C TYR A 119 0.38 -20.93 -7.59
N HIS A 120 0.48 -21.51 -6.39
CA HIS A 120 1.10 -22.83 -6.19
C HIS A 120 0.41 -23.89 -7.03
N ASN A 121 -0.91 -24.01 -6.92
CA ASN A 121 -1.70 -25.01 -7.65
C ASN A 121 -1.67 -24.82 -9.18
N SER A 122 -1.43 -23.60 -9.66
CA SER A 122 -1.31 -23.32 -11.10
C SER A 122 0.02 -23.78 -11.72
N LYS A 123 0.98 -24.24 -10.90
CA LYS A 123 2.30 -24.74 -11.31
C LYS A 123 2.38 -26.25 -11.39
N GLU A 124 1.39 -26.96 -10.84
CA GLU A 124 1.23 -28.40 -10.94
C GLU A 124 0.42 -28.79 -12.20
#